data_765dca6409ac43d61f33662e918f48b3
#
_entry.id   765dca6409ac43d61f33662e918f48b3
#
_cell.length_a   1.000
_cell.length_b   1.000
_cell.length_c   1.000
_cell.angle_alpha   90.00
_cell.angle_beta   90.00
_cell.angle_gamma   90.00
#
_symmetry.space_group_name_H-M   'P 1'
#
loop_
_entity.id
_entity.type
_entity.pdbx_description
1 polymer ?
#
loop_
_entity_poly.entity_id
_entity_poly.type
_entity_poly.pdbx_seq_one_letter_code
_entity_poly.pdbx_strand_id
1 'polypeptide(L)'
;ELLREADPDDMQALADRGIRNAQVKYNGWLKGGLYHVYPLKAELEKSLGSEADLHELVQLLDRLGYQLYPSVGFQNVYRDQAFDGFSPRKDAARLLNRLEARVYQYRLDIFERKRGDYVYILSPRRLSDLVDSFLKDYERYGIKQISLFDLAREVNSDFVDNVDLYIDRVRAMEITVEQLAKIKARDMKIMVDYGNGYAIPFADIIINLPTKSSEYSIINTSIPFYQIVAHGLVDYAGPPVNLSADHKAQLL
;
A
#
# COMPACT_ATOMS: atom_id res chain seq x y z
N GLU A 1 -16.43 7.68 1.84
CA GLU A 1 -17.73 6.94 1.79
C GLU A 1 -17.97 6.16 0.48
N LEU A 2 -17.16 6.35 -0.55
CA LEU A 2 -17.30 5.71 -1.86
C LEU A 2 -16.42 4.47 -2.08
N LEU A 3 -15.78 3.93 -1.03
CA LEU A 3 -14.95 2.75 -1.08
C LEU A 3 -15.54 1.59 -0.24
N ARG A 4 -16.82 1.58 -0.08
CA ARG A 4 -17.50 0.44 0.48
C ARG A 4 -17.67 -0.61 -0.62
N GLU A 5 -16.93 -1.71 -0.42
CA GLU A 5 -17.23 -3.02 -0.98
C GLU A 5 -17.02 -3.13 -2.49
N ALA A 6 -16.17 -4.06 -2.89
CA ALA A 6 -16.28 -4.64 -4.22
C ALA A 6 -17.62 -5.37 -4.29
N ASP A 7 -18.71 -4.61 -4.53
CA ASP A 7 -20.03 -5.17 -4.63
C ASP A 7 -20.07 -6.10 -5.86
N PRO A 8 -20.40 -7.37 -5.69
CA PRO A 8 -20.55 -8.30 -6.80
C PRO A 8 -21.46 -7.79 -7.91
N ASP A 9 -22.54 -7.08 -7.55
CA ASP A 9 -23.50 -6.52 -8.50
C ASP A 9 -22.86 -5.39 -9.34
N ASP A 10 -22.03 -4.55 -8.74
CA ASP A 10 -21.28 -3.51 -9.46
C ASP A 10 -20.27 -4.12 -10.43
N MET A 11 -19.56 -5.18 -10.02
CA MET A 11 -18.61 -5.88 -10.90
C MET A 11 -19.31 -6.52 -12.10
N GLN A 12 -20.46 -7.14 -11.87
CA GLN A 12 -21.28 -7.68 -12.95
C GLN A 12 -21.80 -6.58 -13.88
N ALA A 13 -22.28 -5.46 -13.34
CA ALA A 13 -22.77 -4.33 -14.15
C ALA A 13 -21.68 -3.71 -15.04
N LEU A 14 -20.43 -3.67 -14.57
CA LEU A 14 -19.27 -3.25 -15.38
C LEU A 14 -19.01 -4.23 -16.52
N ALA A 15 -19.05 -5.53 -16.24
CA ALA A 15 -18.85 -6.57 -17.24
C ALA A 15 -19.95 -6.55 -18.32
N ASP A 16 -21.22 -6.32 -17.94
CA ASP A 16 -22.36 -6.22 -18.84
C ASP A 16 -22.24 -5.01 -19.78
N ARG A 17 -21.56 -3.94 -19.33
CA ARG A 17 -21.22 -2.77 -20.15
C ARG A 17 -20.00 -2.99 -21.05
N GLY A 18 -19.46 -4.20 -21.09
CA GLY A 18 -18.34 -4.57 -21.96
C GLY A 18 -16.95 -4.28 -21.38
N ILE A 19 -16.83 -3.86 -20.11
CA ILE A 19 -15.55 -3.68 -19.45
C ILE A 19 -14.95 -5.07 -19.20
N ARG A 20 -13.72 -5.29 -19.67
CA ARG A 20 -12.99 -6.56 -19.55
C ARG A 20 -11.60 -6.31 -18.96
N ASN A 21 -11.01 -7.35 -18.41
CA ASN A 21 -9.62 -7.32 -17.87
C ASN A 21 -9.39 -6.24 -16.79
N ALA A 22 -10.38 -5.97 -15.95
CA ALA A 22 -10.24 -4.98 -14.88
C ALA A 22 -9.32 -5.49 -13.77
N GLN A 23 -8.56 -4.55 -13.20
CA GLN A 23 -7.72 -4.76 -12.03
C GLN A 23 -8.42 -4.10 -10.83
N VAL A 24 -8.79 -4.92 -9.84
CA VAL A 24 -9.58 -4.46 -8.69
C VAL A 24 -8.68 -4.38 -7.46
N LYS A 25 -8.36 -3.16 -7.01
CA LYS A 25 -7.69 -2.96 -5.72
C LYS A 25 -8.71 -3.06 -4.59
N TYR A 26 -8.55 -4.04 -3.69
CA TYR A 26 -9.45 -4.24 -2.57
C TYR A 26 -8.87 -3.67 -1.28
N ASN A 27 -9.36 -2.49 -0.90
CA ASN A 27 -8.95 -1.80 0.31
C ASN A 27 -9.86 -2.19 1.48
N GLY A 28 -9.31 -2.13 2.71
CA GLY A 28 -10.08 -2.31 3.94
C GLY A 28 -10.49 -3.75 4.26
N TRP A 29 -10.02 -4.73 3.52
CA TRP A 29 -10.36 -6.14 3.72
C TRP A 29 -9.72 -6.76 4.96
N LEU A 30 -8.62 -6.19 5.46
CA LEU A 30 -7.95 -6.62 6.68
C LEU A 30 -8.66 -6.06 7.92
N LYS A 31 -8.60 -6.80 9.00
CA LYS A 31 -9.10 -6.43 10.33
C LYS A 31 -8.71 -5.00 10.71
N GLY A 32 -9.71 -4.19 11.03
CA GLY A 32 -9.55 -2.75 11.27
C GLY A 32 -9.82 -1.88 10.04
N GLY A 33 -10.13 -2.47 8.90
CA GLY A 33 -10.53 -1.75 7.69
C GLY A 33 -9.37 -1.04 6.99
N LEU A 34 -9.62 0.16 6.45
CA LEU A 34 -8.61 0.96 5.72
C LEU A 34 -7.36 1.24 6.55
N TYR A 35 -7.51 1.43 7.83
CA TYR A 35 -6.44 1.62 8.81
C TYR A 35 -6.30 0.34 9.63
N HIS A 36 -5.96 -0.75 8.95
CA HIS A 36 -5.90 -2.08 9.55
C HIS A 36 -4.93 -2.14 10.75
N VAL A 37 -5.15 -3.11 11.61
CA VAL A 37 -4.23 -3.41 12.72
C VAL A 37 -2.89 -3.89 12.17
N TYR A 38 -1.88 -3.97 13.03
CA TYR A 38 -0.57 -4.51 12.68
C TYR A 38 -0.73 -5.87 11.97
N PRO A 39 -0.31 -6.02 10.70
CA PRO A 39 -0.67 -7.15 9.87
C PRO A 39 0.23 -8.37 10.10
N LEU A 40 0.33 -8.82 11.36
CA LEU A 40 1.06 -10.04 11.69
C LEU A 40 0.40 -11.28 11.07
N LYS A 41 -0.93 -11.19 10.85
CA LYS A 41 -1.75 -12.18 10.17
C LYS A 41 -2.65 -11.50 9.14
N ALA A 42 -3.01 -12.22 8.11
CA ALA A 42 -3.97 -11.77 7.12
C ALA A 42 -5.43 -12.01 7.59
N GLU A 43 -5.81 -11.42 8.73
CA GLU A 43 -7.16 -11.57 9.28
C GLU A 43 -8.16 -10.71 8.51
N LEU A 44 -9.25 -11.34 8.03
CA LEU A 44 -10.34 -10.66 7.33
C LEU A 44 -11.11 -9.72 8.29
N GLU A 45 -11.55 -8.58 7.79
CA GLU A 45 -12.45 -7.68 8.51
C GLU A 45 -13.86 -8.33 8.62
N LYS A 46 -14.29 -8.57 9.84
CA LYS A 46 -15.52 -9.33 10.11
C LYS A 46 -16.79 -8.69 9.53
N SER A 47 -16.80 -7.38 9.38
CA SER A 47 -17.94 -6.68 8.79
C SER A 47 -18.12 -6.91 7.29
N LEU A 48 -17.08 -7.45 6.61
CA LEU A 48 -17.11 -7.74 5.18
C LEU A 48 -17.60 -9.16 4.86
N GLY A 49 -17.71 -10.02 5.88
CA GLY A 49 -18.13 -11.40 5.70
C GLY A 49 -17.10 -12.43 6.18
N SER A 50 -17.19 -13.63 5.65
CA SER A 50 -16.35 -14.79 5.95
C SER A 50 -15.27 -15.03 4.88
N GLU A 51 -14.37 -15.99 5.14
CA GLU A 51 -13.41 -16.46 4.13
C GLU A 51 -14.12 -17.11 2.92
N ALA A 52 -15.29 -17.73 3.14
CA ALA A 52 -16.10 -18.29 2.06
C ALA A 52 -16.61 -17.18 1.12
N ASP A 53 -17.10 -16.06 1.67
CA ASP A 53 -17.58 -14.93 0.89
C ASP A 53 -16.44 -14.30 0.08
N LEU A 54 -15.22 -14.22 0.63
CA LEU A 54 -14.05 -13.76 -0.12
C LEU A 54 -13.71 -14.71 -1.27
N HIS A 55 -13.79 -16.03 -1.06
CA HIS A 55 -13.56 -17.01 -2.12
C HIS A 55 -14.62 -16.92 -3.22
N GLU A 56 -15.88 -16.68 -2.88
CA GLU A 56 -16.95 -16.46 -3.86
C GLU A 56 -16.70 -15.20 -4.69
N LEU A 57 -16.28 -14.11 -4.04
CA LEU A 57 -15.87 -12.88 -4.74
C LEU A 57 -14.72 -13.12 -5.72
N VAL A 58 -13.66 -13.83 -5.30
CA VAL A 58 -12.53 -14.17 -6.17
C VAL A 58 -13.00 -14.97 -7.37
N GLN A 59 -13.83 -16.01 -7.16
CA GLN A 59 -14.37 -16.83 -8.25
C GLN A 59 -15.26 -16.03 -9.22
N LEU A 60 -16.04 -15.09 -8.71
CA LEU A 60 -16.83 -14.19 -9.55
C LEU A 60 -15.93 -13.33 -10.42
N LEU A 61 -14.92 -12.68 -9.81
CA LEU A 61 -14.00 -11.82 -10.54
C LEU A 61 -13.20 -12.59 -11.61
N ASP A 62 -12.75 -13.79 -11.29
CA ASP A 62 -12.08 -14.67 -12.27
C ASP A 62 -12.99 -14.99 -13.48
N ARG A 63 -14.28 -15.30 -13.24
CA ARG A 63 -15.26 -15.52 -14.34
C ARG A 63 -15.48 -14.29 -15.20
N LEU A 64 -15.39 -13.09 -14.63
CA LEU A 64 -15.51 -11.81 -15.33
C LEU A 64 -14.22 -11.41 -16.05
N GLY A 65 -13.12 -12.13 -15.82
CA GLY A 65 -11.78 -11.80 -16.33
C GLY A 65 -11.11 -10.67 -15.55
N TYR A 66 -11.50 -10.45 -14.31
CA TYR A 66 -10.94 -9.44 -13.42
C TYR A 66 -9.92 -10.04 -12.46
N GLN A 67 -8.97 -9.23 -11.97
CA GLN A 67 -7.98 -9.65 -11.00
C GLN A 67 -8.12 -8.85 -9.72
N LEU A 68 -8.23 -9.56 -8.58
CA LEU A 68 -8.36 -8.95 -7.26
C LEU A 68 -6.99 -8.75 -6.62
N TYR A 69 -6.67 -7.52 -6.23
CA TYR A 69 -5.46 -7.13 -5.53
C TYR A 69 -5.80 -6.66 -4.10
N PRO A 70 -5.85 -7.56 -3.11
CA PRO A 70 -6.03 -7.18 -1.71
C PRO A 70 -4.91 -6.28 -1.23
N SER A 71 -5.26 -5.15 -0.61
CA SER A 71 -4.31 -4.10 -0.23
C SER A 71 -3.79 -4.29 1.19
N VAL A 72 -2.48 -4.16 1.38
CA VAL A 72 -1.82 -4.21 2.69
C VAL A 72 -0.70 -3.19 2.77
N GLY A 73 -0.49 -2.61 3.96
CA GLY A 73 0.67 -1.82 4.33
C GLY A 73 1.46 -2.49 5.44
N PHE A 74 2.77 -2.41 5.35
CA PHE A 74 3.67 -3.04 6.31
C PHE A 74 4.48 -2.03 7.13
N GLN A 75 4.68 -0.82 6.60
CA GLN A 75 5.53 0.19 7.24
C GLN A 75 4.78 1.11 8.19
N ASN A 76 3.48 1.31 7.95
CA ASN A 76 2.63 2.23 8.70
C ASN A 76 1.73 1.46 9.67
N VAL A 77 1.92 1.67 10.98
CA VAL A 77 1.10 1.06 12.02
C VAL A 77 0.08 2.08 12.52
N TYR A 78 -1.14 1.97 11.99
CA TYR A 78 -2.23 2.92 12.24
C TYR A 78 -2.91 2.72 13.60
N ARG A 79 -2.90 1.49 14.11
CA ARG A 79 -3.55 1.13 15.37
C ARG A 79 -2.59 0.31 16.22
N ASP A 80 -2.35 0.78 17.42
CA ASP A 80 -1.65 0.07 18.47
C ASP A 80 -2.71 -0.54 19.39
N GLN A 81 -2.95 -1.83 19.26
CA GLN A 81 -3.92 -2.58 20.05
C GLN A 81 -3.20 -3.56 20.96
N ALA A 82 -3.76 -3.76 22.16
CA ALA A 82 -3.22 -4.75 23.08
C ALA A 82 -3.25 -6.15 22.42
N PHE A 83 -2.10 -6.83 22.47
CA PHE A 83 -1.91 -8.22 21.97
C PHE A 83 -1.99 -8.38 20.44
N ASP A 84 -1.80 -7.31 19.67
CA ASP A 84 -1.72 -7.39 18.20
C ASP A 84 -0.32 -7.79 17.68
N GLY A 85 0.65 -7.93 18.58
CA GLY A 85 2.02 -8.29 18.25
C GLY A 85 2.95 -7.10 18.00
N PHE A 86 2.45 -5.87 18.00
CA PHE A 86 3.23 -4.65 17.89
C PHE A 86 3.49 -4.03 19.27
N SER A 87 4.71 -3.56 19.49
CA SER A 87 5.08 -2.78 20.66
C SER A 87 5.86 -1.54 20.21
N PRO A 88 5.31 -0.32 20.38
CA PRO A 88 5.98 0.91 19.92
C PRO A 88 7.42 1.02 20.42
N ARG A 89 7.64 0.60 21.67
CA ARG A 89 8.96 0.67 22.29
C ARG A 89 10.00 -0.24 21.63
N LYS A 90 9.58 -1.38 21.05
CA LYS A 90 10.48 -2.39 20.48
C LYS A 90 10.48 -2.37 18.95
N ASP A 91 9.35 -2.04 18.36
CA ASP A 91 9.08 -2.30 16.94
C ASP A 91 8.95 -1.03 16.11
N ALA A 92 8.71 0.14 16.75
CA ALA A 92 8.72 1.40 16.02
C ALA A 92 10.16 1.85 15.68
N ALA A 93 10.33 2.44 14.51
CA ALA A 93 11.56 3.09 14.10
C ALA A 93 11.90 4.25 15.05
N ARG A 94 13.18 4.60 15.16
CA ARG A 94 13.67 5.69 16.00
C ARG A 94 14.15 6.85 15.15
N LEU A 95 13.77 8.05 15.58
CA LEU A 95 14.35 9.30 15.08
C LEU A 95 15.79 9.48 15.61
N LEU A 96 16.52 10.45 15.10
CA LEU A 96 17.87 10.78 15.60
C LEU A 96 17.92 11.10 17.09
N ASN A 97 16.84 11.67 17.65
CA ASN A 97 16.70 11.94 19.08
C ASN A 97 16.19 10.72 19.90
N ARG A 98 16.17 9.53 19.31
CA ARG A 98 15.74 8.25 19.91
C ARG A 98 14.24 8.12 20.23
N LEU A 99 13.44 9.12 19.93
CA LEU A 99 12.00 9.01 20.08
C LEU A 99 11.42 8.11 18.99
N GLU A 100 10.29 7.47 19.27
CA GLU A 100 9.55 6.70 18.26
C GLU A 100 9.17 7.61 17.08
N ALA A 101 9.43 7.10 15.87
CA ALA A 101 9.02 7.78 14.65
C ALA A 101 7.50 7.71 14.51
N ARG A 102 6.87 8.86 14.41
CA ARG A 102 5.42 9.02 14.29
C ARG A 102 5.09 10.04 13.22
N VAL A 103 4.10 9.71 12.39
CA VAL A 103 3.47 10.66 11.47
C VAL A 103 2.20 11.16 12.13
N TYR A 104 2.15 12.47 12.39
CA TYR A 104 1.02 13.10 13.06
C TYR A 104 -0.01 13.59 12.04
N GLN A 105 -1.27 13.44 12.38
CA GLN A 105 -2.35 14.09 11.66
C GLN A 105 -2.56 15.51 12.16
N TYR A 106 -2.88 16.39 11.23
CA TYR A 106 -3.11 17.80 11.51
C TYR A 106 -4.56 18.17 11.20
N ARG A 107 -5.10 19.06 12.00
CA ARG A 107 -6.33 19.78 11.66
C ARG A 107 -5.97 20.87 10.65
N LEU A 108 -6.47 20.72 9.42
CA LEU A 108 -6.12 21.64 8.32
C LEU A 108 -6.72 23.04 8.50
N ASP A 109 -7.79 23.16 9.29
CA ASP A 109 -8.47 24.43 9.61
C ASP A 109 -7.63 25.35 10.51
N ILE A 110 -6.82 24.79 11.42
CA ILE A 110 -6.03 25.56 12.39
C ILE A 110 -4.55 25.15 12.44
N PHE A 111 -4.12 24.24 11.57
CA PHE A 111 -2.76 23.70 11.49
C PHE A 111 -2.19 23.14 12.80
N GLU A 112 -3.09 22.68 13.70
CA GLU A 112 -2.70 22.04 14.94
C GLU A 112 -2.63 20.53 14.81
N ARG A 113 -1.70 19.90 15.54
CA ARG A 113 -1.64 18.44 15.66
C ARG A 113 -2.90 17.93 16.35
N LYS A 114 -3.55 16.94 15.75
CA LYS A 114 -4.58 16.19 16.45
C LYS A 114 -3.92 15.37 17.56
N ARG A 115 -4.30 15.62 18.80
CA ARG A 115 -3.77 14.87 19.94
C ARG A 115 -4.21 13.40 19.86
N GLY A 116 -3.23 12.50 19.99
CA GLY A 116 -3.50 11.05 19.95
C GLY A 116 -3.76 10.48 18.56
N ASP A 117 -3.78 11.29 17.51
CA ASP A 117 -4.00 10.86 16.14
C ASP A 117 -2.66 10.87 15.37
N TYR A 118 -1.98 9.76 15.41
CA TYR A 118 -0.70 9.54 14.76
C TYR A 118 -0.54 8.08 14.33
N VAL A 119 0.36 7.87 13.38
CA VAL A 119 0.73 6.56 12.86
C VAL A 119 2.17 6.30 13.28
N TYR A 120 2.45 5.14 13.84
CA TYR A 120 3.83 4.71 14.07
C TYR A 120 4.47 4.24 12.76
N ILE A 121 5.75 4.52 12.61
CA ILE A 121 6.57 3.95 11.54
C ILE A 121 7.25 2.69 12.07
N LEU A 122 7.03 1.57 11.39
CA LEU A 122 7.67 0.31 11.73
C LEU A 122 9.19 0.40 11.50
N SER A 123 9.97 -0.19 12.40
CA SER A 123 11.40 -0.36 12.18
C SER A 123 11.65 -1.31 11.01
N PRO A 124 12.52 -0.96 10.04
CA PRO A 124 12.90 -1.86 8.95
C PRO A 124 13.42 -3.23 9.41
N ARG A 125 13.97 -3.31 10.63
CA ARG A 125 14.41 -4.57 11.23
C ARG A 125 13.29 -5.59 11.43
N ARG A 126 12.04 -5.12 11.56
CA ARG A 126 10.86 -5.96 11.77
C ARG A 126 10.18 -6.37 10.48
N LEU A 127 10.56 -5.72 9.39
CA LEU A 127 9.85 -5.86 8.13
C LEU A 127 9.91 -7.29 7.58
N SER A 128 11.07 -7.94 7.66
CA SER A 128 11.23 -9.30 7.17
C SER A 128 10.31 -10.29 7.89
N ASP A 129 10.34 -10.29 9.24
CA ASP A 129 9.53 -11.20 10.06
C ASP A 129 8.03 -10.96 9.85
N LEU A 130 7.64 -9.67 9.73
CA LEU A 130 6.26 -9.29 9.49
C LEU A 130 5.74 -9.78 8.15
N VAL A 131 6.51 -9.52 7.07
CA VAL A 131 6.13 -9.95 5.71
C VAL A 131 6.05 -11.48 5.64
N ASP A 132 7.00 -12.20 6.22
CA ASP A 132 6.98 -13.66 6.23
C ASP A 132 5.77 -14.23 6.97
N SER A 133 5.46 -13.66 8.14
CA SER A 133 4.30 -14.08 8.92
C SER A 133 2.98 -13.80 8.18
N PHE A 134 2.85 -12.62 7.60
CA PHE A 134 1.69 -12.25 6.80
C PHE A 134 1.50 -13.16 5.59
N LEU A 135 2.54 -13.34 4.79
CA LEU A 135 2.47 -14.15 3.56
C LEU A 135 2.12 -15.61 3.85
N LYS A 136 2.66 -16.18 4.94
CA LYS A 136 2.33 -17.53 5.37
C LYS A 136 0.83 -17.68 5.69
N ASP A 137 0.24 -16.68 6.34
CA ASP A 137 -1.18 -16.69 6.67
C ASP A 137 -2.05 -16.36 5.46
N TYR A 138 -1.56 -15.49 4.56
CA TYR A 138 -2.23 -15.08 3.33
C TYR A 138 -2.43 -16.22 2.34
N GLU A 139 -1.53 -17.20 2.32
CA GLU A 139 -1.60 -18.38 1.43
C GLU A 139 -2.91 -19.13 1.52
N ARG A 140 -3.60 -19.10 2.67
CA ARG A 140 -4.89 -19.79 2.87
C ARG A 140 -6.01 -19.27 1.96
N TYR A 141 -5.91 -18.02 1.49
CA TYR A 141 -6.90 -17.43 0.57
C TYR A 141 -6.71 -17.88 -0.89
N GLY A 142 -5.57 -18.48 -1.24
CA GLY A 142 -5.27 -18.92 -2.60
C GLY A 142 -5.09 -17.79 -3.62
N ILE A 143 -5.06 -16.52 -3.18
CA ILE A 143 -4.95 -15.33 -4.04
C ILE A 143 -3.47 -15.12 -4.38
N LYS A 144 -3.17 -14.97 -5.67
CA LYS A 144 -1.81 -14.75 -6.19
C LYS A 144 -1.51 -13.29 -6.51
N GLN A 145 -2.37 -12.38 -6.13
CA GLN A 145 -2.24 -10.94 -6.32
C GLN A 145 -2.16 -10.26 -4.95
N ILE A 146 -1.40 -9.17 -4.87
CA ILE A 146 -1.29 -8.33 -3.67
C ILE A 146 -1.10 -6.88 -4.07
N SER A 147 -1.72 -5.95 -3.35
CA SER A 147 -1.47 -4.52 -3.49
C SER A 147 -0.71 -3.99 -2.27
N LEU A 148 0.46 -3.36 -2.53
CA LEU A 148 1.36 -2.84 -1.51
C LEU A 148 1.30 -1.31 -1.53
N PHE A 149 0.68 -0.70 -0.52
CA PHE A 149 0.48 0.75 -0.57
C PHE A 149 1.64 1.56 0.05
N ASP A 150 2.52 0.97 0.84
CA ASP A 150 3.63 1.70 1.49
C ASP A 150 5.03 1.19 1.11
N LEU A 151 5.25 -0.10 0.87
CA LEU A 151 6.57 -0.66 0.55
C LEU A 151 7.23 -0.07 -0.70
N ALA A 152 6.45 0.32 -1.69
CA ALA A 152 6.96 0.92 -2.91
C ALA A 152 7.04 2.46 -2.86
N ARG A 153 6.59 3.06 -1.77
CA ARG A 153 6.46 4.51 -1.62
C ARG A 153 7.41 5.10 -0.58
N GLU A 154 7.62 4.40 0.51
CA GLU A 154 8.28 4.93 1.69
C GLU A 154 9.55 4.15 2.02
N VAL A 155 10.58 4.87 2.45
CA VAL A 155 11.84 4.30 2.96
C VAL A 155 12.18 5.04 4.23
N ASN A 156 12.17 4.34 5.35
CA ASN A 156 12.28 4.90 6.69
C ASN A 156 13.56 4.43 7.38
N SER A 157 14.37 5.36 7.88
CA SER A 157 15.56 5.08 8.69
C SER A 157 15.18 4.67 10.10
N ASP A 158 16.11 4.00 10.81
CA ASP A 158 15.93 3.63 12.21
C ASP A 158 17.22 3.87 13.01
N PHE A 159 17.20 4.81 13.94
CA PHE A 159 18.35 5.23 14.76
C PHE A 159 18.16 4.81 16.22
N VAL A 160 18.43 3.55 16.53
CA VAL A 160 18.40 3.03 17.91
C VAL A 160 19.59 3.53 18.74
N ASP A 161 19.62 3.19 20.05
CA ASP A 161 20.71 3.66 20.93
C ASP A 161 22.07 3.08 20.53
N ASN A 162 22.11 1.85 20.04
CA ASN A 162 23.35 1.25 19.53
C ASN A 162 23.60 1.70 18.09
N VAL A 163 24.67 2.46 17.88
CA VAL A 163 25.07 2.98 16.55
C VAL A 163 25.39 1.90 15.55
N ASP A 164 25.89 0.74 15.97
CA ASP A 164 26.21 -0.40 15.09
C ASP A 164 24.94 -1.02 14.48
N LEU A 165 23.78 -0.71 15.06
CA LEU A 165 22.47 -1.18 14.59
C LEU A 165 21.69 -0.11 13.83
N TYR A 166 22.31 1.01 13.46
CA TYR A 166 21.66 2.04 12.67
C TYR A 166 21.27 1.50 11.31
N ILE A 167 20.08 1.87 10.90
CA ILE A 167 19.59 1.65 9.56
C ILE A 167 19.37 3.02 8.92
N ASP A 168 20.22 3.40 8.01
CA ASP A 168 20.02 4.56 7.17
C ASP A 168 19.02 4.29 6.04
N ARG A 169 18.72 5.28 5.22
CA ARG A 169 17.77 5.13 4.12
C ARG A 169 18.22 4.15 3.04
N VAL A 170 19.51 4.04 2.80
CA VAL A 170 20.05 3.12 1.78
C VAL A 170 19.82 1.69 2.25
N ARG A 171 20.23 1.39 3.49
CA ARG A 171 20.01 0.06 4.08
C ARG A 171 18.52 -0.28 4.23
N ALA A 172 17.69 0.71 4.60
CA ALA A 172 16.24 0.52 4.66
C ALA A 172 15.62 0.22 3.30
N MET A 173 16.12 0.86 2.23
CA MET A 173 15.72 0.56 0.85
C MET A 173 16.10 -0.87 0.47
N GLU A 174 17.32 -1.31 0.76
CA GLU A 174 17.77 -2.69 0.50
C GLU A 174 16.86 -3.70 1.19
N ILE A 175 16.57 -3.49 2.48
CA ILE A 175 15.63 -4.35 3.24
C ILE A 175 14.25 -4.37 2.57
N THR A 176 13.75 -3.23 2.09
CA THR A 176 12.47 -3.15 1.39
C THR A 176 12.50 -3.91 0.07
N VAL A 177 13.56 -3.77 -0.71
CA VAL A 177 13.78 -4.49 -1.98
C VAL A 177 13.83 -6.00 -1.73
N GLU A 178 14.51 -6.45 -0.66
CA GLU A 178 14.51 -7.85 -0.24
C GLU A 178 13.08 -8.40 -0.02
N GLN A 179 12.18 -7.57 0.58
CA GLN A 179 10.79 -8.00 0.78
C GLN A 179 9.99 -8.06 -0.53
N LEU A 180 10.16 -7.07 -1.41
CA LEU A 180 9.54 -7.10 -2.73
C LEU A 180 9.98 -8.33 -3.55
N ALA A 181 11.28 -8.63 -3.54
CA ALA A 181 11.83 -9.83 -4.18
C ALA A 181 11.27 -11.12 -3.56
N LYS A 182 11.12 -11.17 -2.23
CA LYS A 182 10.54 -12.32 -1.51
C LYS A 182 9.07 -12.56 -1.90
N ILE A 183 8.27 -11.50 -2.03
CA ILE A 183 6.87 -11.59 -2.49
C ILE A 183 6.83 -12.10 -3.94
N LYS A 184 7.67 -11.53 -4.81
CA LYS A 184 7.76 -11.94 -6.22
C LYS A 184 8.19 -13.39 -6.39
N ALA A 185 9.12 -13.88 -5.56
CA ALA A 185 9.58 -15.27 -5.56
C ALA A 185 8.50 -16.31 -5.21
N ARG A 186 7.35 -15.87 -4.65
CA ARG A 186 6.16 -16.71 -4.41
C ARG A 186 5.19 -16.75 -5.60
N ASP A 187 5.64 -16.31 -6.76
CA ASP A 187 4.83 -16.22 -7.99
C ASP A 187 3.58 -15.34 -7.80
N MET A 188 3.75 -14.24 -7.05
CA MET A 188 2.70 -13.26 -6.82
C MET A 188 2.81 -12.09 -7.78
N LYS A 189 1.66 -11.61 -8.26
CA LYS A 189 1.55 -10.33 -8.98
C LYS A 189 1.42 -9.18 -7.98
N ILE A 190 2.22 -8.15 -8.18
CA ILE A 190 2.33 -7.02 -7.26
C ILE A 190 1.78 -5.75 -7.91
N MET A 191 0.76 -5.17 -7.28
CA MET A 191 0.30 -3.81 -7.55
C MET A 191 0.92 -2.88 -6.50
N VAL A 192 1.46 -1.73 -6.91
CA VAL A 192 2.05 -0.76 -5.99
C VAL A 192 1.42 0.61 -6.14
N ASP A 193 1.35 1.35 -5.04
CA ASP A 193 0.96 2.76 -5.05
C ASP A 193 2.21 3.64 -5.26
N TYR A 194 2.13 4.64 -6.12
CA TYR A 194 3.16 5.61 -6.49
C TYR A 194 4.40 4.99 -7.14
N GLY A 195 4.97 3.91 -6.61
CA GLY A 195 6.08 3.14 -7.15
C GLY A 195 7.39 3.91 -7.30
N ASN A 196 8.20 4.03 -6.25
CA ASN A 196 9.56 4.55 -6.39
C ASN A 196 10.42 3.67 -7.32
N GLY A 197 11.47 4.22 -7.91
CA GLY A 197 12.32 3.54 -8.90
C GLY A 197 12.84 2.16 -8.47
N TYR A 198 13.10 1.95 -7.19
CA TYR A 198 13.55 0.66 -6.66
C TYR A 198 12.47 -0.44 -6.72
N ALA A 199 11.20 -0.06 -6.80
CA ALA A 199 10.07 -0.99 -6.83
C ALA A 199 9.68 -1.43 -8.25
N ILE A 200 10.02 -0.66 -9.27
CA ILE A 200 9.65 -0.92 -10.69
C ILE A 200 9.99 -2.36 -11.13
N PRO A 201 11.18 -2.92 -10.81
CA PRO A 201 11.53 -4.28 -11.26
C PRO A 201 10.65 -5.39 -10.68
N PHE A 202 9.89 -5.11 -9.62
CA PHE A 202 9.04 -6.08 -8.92
C PHE A 202 7.55 -5.86 -9.17
N ALA A 203 7.17 -4.66 -9.59
CA ALA A 203 5.77 -4.30 -9.82
C ALA A 203 5.27 -4.87 -11.16
N ASP A 204 4.06 -5.42 -11.14
CA ASP A 204 3.30 -5.76 -12.35
C ASP A 204 2.40 -4.58 -12.75
N ILE A 205 1.95 -3.78 -11.76
CA ILE A 205 1.10 -2.61 -11.98
C ILE A 205 1.48 -1.51 -11.00
N ILE A 206 1.58 -0.28 -11.49
CA ILE A 206 1.72 0.93 -10.66
C ILE A 206 0.44 1.74 -10.77
N ILE A 207 -0.15 2.08 -9.62
CA ILE A 207 -1.31 2.97 -9.56
C ILE A 207 -0.96 4.29 -8.87
N ASN A 208 -1.77 5.32 -9.07
CA ASN A 208 -1.53 6.66 -8.56
C ASN A 208 -0.16 7.23 -8.95
N LEU A 209 0.37 6.82 -10.12
CA LEU A 209 1.64 7.31 -10.61
C LEU A 209 1.58 8.84 -10.78
N PRO A 210 2.53 9.62 -10.19
CA PRO A 210 2.51 11.07 -10.31
C PRO A 210 2.61 11.52 -11.78
N THR A 211 1.63 12.29 -12.24
CA THR A 211 1.57 12.78 -13.64
C THR A 211 2.06 14.20 -13.79
N LYS A 212 2.25 14.92 -12.68
CA LYS A 212 2.67 16.32 -12.66
C LYS A 212 3.97 16.51 -11.89
N SER A 213 4.73 17.56 -12.25
CA SER A 213 5.84 18.07 -11.47
C SER A 213 5.33 18.83 -10.23
N SER A 214 6.26 19.35 -9.41
CA SER A 214 5.94 20.19 -8.25
C SER A 214 5.29 21.55 -8.60
N GLU A 215 5.23 21.90 -9.89
CA GLU A 215 4.60 23.14 -10.41
C GLU A 215 5.03 24.43 -9.70
N TYR A 216 6.28 24.49 -9.20
CA TYR A 216 6.83 25.73 -8.63
C TYR A 216 6.93 26.80 -9.70
N SER A 217 6.77 28.07 -9.31
CA SER A 217 6.78 29.25 -10.21
C SER A 217 8.05 29.41 -11.05
N ILE A 218 9.13 28.73 -10.69
CA ILE A 218 10.40 28.71 -11.44
C ILE A 218 10.45 27.63 -12.54
N ILE A 219 9.42 26.77 -12.61
CA ILE A 219 9.36 25.68 -13.60
C ILE A 219 8.60 26.17 -14.83
N ASN A 220 9.28 26.23 -15.96
CA ASN A 220 8.67 26.67 -17.23
C ASN A 220 7.85 25.56 -17.91
N THR A 221 8.29 24.30 -17.77
CA THR A 221 7.66 23.14 -18.44
C THR A 221 7.80 21.91 -17.57
N SER A 222 6.70 21.18 -17.44
CA SER A 222 6.70 19.87 -16.79
C SER A 222 7.03 18.78 -17.82
N ILE A 223 8.02 17.96 -17.51
CA ILE A 223 8.36 16.78 -18.31
C ILE A 223 7.81 15.55 -17.60
N PRO A 224 7.06 14.67 -18.28
CA PRO A 224 6.51 13.44 -17.68
C PRO A 224 7.62 12.38 -17.55
N PHE A 225 8.68 12.71 -16.79
CA PHE A 225 9.89 11.90 -16.72
C PHE A 225 9.61 10.48 -16.20
N TYR A 226 8.75 10.39 -15.18
CA TYR A 226 8.45 9.09 -14.59
C TYR A 226 7.67 8.20 -15.56
N GLN A 227 6.71 8.75 -16.29
CA GLN A 227 5.98 8.04 -17.34
C GLN A 227 6.92 7.57 -18.44
N ILE A 228 7.88 8.38 -18.84
CA ILE A 228 8.90 8.02 -19.83
C ILE A 228 9.73 6.83 -19.36
N VAL A 229 10.11 6.80 -18.08
CA VAL A 229 10.88 5.70 -17.50
C VAL A 229 10.03 4.43 -17.35
N ALA A 230 8.80 4.56 -16.88
CA ALA A 230 7.92 3.40 -16.62
C ALA A 230 7.33 2.80 -17.90
N HIS A 231 7.16 3.62 -18.96
CA HIS A 231 6.50 3.22 -20.20
C HIS A 231 7.24 2.06 -20.88
N GLY A 232 6.52 0.99 -21.15
CA GLY A 232 7.08 -0.24 -21.74
C GLY A 232 7.81 -1.18 -20.76
N LEU A 233 7.95 -0.79 -19.49
CA LEU A 233 8.54 -1.64 -18.44
C LEU A 233 7.48 -2.24 -17.52
N VAL A 234 6.43 -1.47 -17.21
CA VAL A 234 5.37 -1.84 -16.27
C VAL A 234 4.07 -1.14 -16.65
N ASP A 235 2.95 -1.80 -16.43
CA ASP A 235 1.64 -1.18 -16.58
C ASP A 235 1.41 -0.14 -15.50
N TYR A 236 0.88 1.02 -15.85
CA TYR A 236 0.63 2.07 -14.85
C TYR A 236 -0.65 2.86 -15.12
N ALA A 237 -1.23 3.40 -14.05
CA ALA A 237 -2.32 4.35 -14.07
C ALA A 237 -2.00 5.59 -13.23
N GLY A 238 -2.41 6.74 -13.70
CA GLY A 238 -2.34 8.00 -12.96
C GLY A 238 -3.35 8.09 -11.82
N PRO A 239 -3.47 9.26 -11.17
CA PRO A 239 -4.51 9.51 -10.17
C PRO A 239 -5.91 9.30 -10.74
N PRO A 240 -6.87 8.82 -9.92
CA PRO A 240 -8.23 8.55 -10.41
C PRO A 240 -8.96 9.82 -10.79
N VAL A 241 -9.52 9.85 -12.01
CA VAL A 241 -10.19 11.02 -12.58
C VAL A 241 -11.37 11.48 -11.71
N ASN A 242 -12.13 10.56 -11.15
CA ASN A 242 -13.31 10.85 -10.33
C ASN A 242 -13.00 11.48 -8.96
N LEU A 243 -11.75 11.49 -8.53
CA LEU A 243 -11.30 12.17 -7.31
C LEU A 243 -10.67 13.55 -7.60
N SER A 244 -10.55 13.93 -8.87
CA SER A 244 -10.02 15.24 -9.26
C SER A 244 -11.08 16.33 -9.14
N ALA A 245 -10.68 17.50 -8.64
CA ALA A 245 -11.50 18.70 -8.68
C ALA A 245 -11.62 19.27 -10.11
N ASP A 246 -10.69 18.96 -11.00
CA ASP A 246 -10.67 19.38 -12.40
C ASP A 246 -10.63 18.16 -13.33
N HIS A 247 -11.81 17.61 -13.60
CA HIS A 247 -11.97 16.46 -14.49
C HIS A 247 -11.54 16.74 -15.94
N LYS A 248 -11.67 17.99 -16.41
CA LYS A 248 -11.29 18.35 -17.77
C LYS A 248 -9.80 18.33 -17.98
N ALA A 249 -9.02 18.84 -17.01
CA ALA A 249 -7.57 18.86 -17.10
C ALA A 249 -6.94 17.46 -17.01
N GLN A 250 -7.68 16.47 -16.53
CA GLN A 250 -7.20 15.08 -16.47
C GLN A 250 -7.57 14.23 -17.71
N LEU A 251 -8.52 14.71 -18.52
CA LEU A 251 -8.97 14.01 -19.74
C LEU A 251 -8.28 14.55 -21.01
N LEU A 252 -7.51 15.63 -20.91
CA LEU A 252 -6.71 16.23 -21.98
C LEU A 252 -5.25 15.85 -21.85
#